data_57293b4e2845ebc09e3ddf3c89bc9ae2
#
_entry.id   57293b4e2845ebc09e3ddf3c89bc9ae2
#
_cell.length_a   1.000
_cell.length_b   1.000
_cell.length_c   1.000
_cell.angle_alpha   90.00
_cell.angle_beta   90.00
_cell.angle_gamma   90.00
#
_symmetry.space_group_name_H-M   'P 1'
#
loop_
_entity.id
_entity.type
_entity.pdbx_description
1 polymer ?
#
loop_
_entity_poly.entity_id
_entity_poly.type
_entity_poly.pdbx_seq_one_letter_code
_entity_poly.pdbx_strand_id
1 'polypeptide(L)'
;MMRCLRLTCLALFGTLISYQAAAEELSTDANIITGLDVSSSINAQETMLQIEGMAQAIRSPAILAAIQHGRHGRIGFAVFIWADGDYPELVSWRMIGTAEDAEATSQEITARLQSLIDSSSRSVGTLTNLSGAIDHATDMLRQAPYASNRAVVNIVGNGEDNVGEDPQRARADLLARGATINGVVVGGDPAVLNYYRHQVIGGRTAFVLPADKAETLVQVFALKFVSEIAMHVQPAVRPDRL
;
A
#
# COMPACT_ATOMS: atom_id res chain seq x y z
N MET A 1 43.52 20.37 34.41
CA MET A 1 42.72 19.25 33.96
C MET A 1 41.26 19.59 33.60
N MET A 2 40.95 20.76 33.03
CA MET A 2 39.53 21.14 32.77
C MET A 2 39.20 21.51 31.31
N ARG A 3 40.07 21.12 30.35
CA ARG A 3 39.82 21.44 28.93
C ARG A 3 39.33 20.26 28.05
N CYS A 4 39.41 18.99 28.54
CA CYS A 4 39.00 17.81 27.75
C CYS A 4 37.48 17.49 27.84
N LEU A 5 36.78 17.98 28.88
CA LEU A 5 35.36 17.58 29.11
C LEU A 5 34.35 18.32 28.19
N ARG A 6 34.74 19.48 27.63
CA ARG A 6 33.82 20.28 26.76
C ARG A 6 33.80 19.81 25.30
N LEU A 7 34.84 19.15 24.80
CA LEU A 7 34.85 18.65 23.41
C LEU A 7 34.05 17.36 23.22
N THR A 8 34.00 16.50 24.25
CA THR A 8 33.29 15.22 24.19
C THR A 8 31.73 15.43 24.20
N CYS A 9 31.22 16.43 24.90
CA CYS A 9 29.79 16.73 24.89
C CYS A 9 29.30 17.30 23.54
N LEU A 10 30.10 18.11 22.84
CA LEU A 10 29.73 18.65 21.53
C LEU A 10 29.68 17.57 20.45
N ALA A 11 30.59 16.61 20.48
CA ALA A 11 30.62 15.49 19.51
C ALA A 11 29.42 14.53 19.69
N LEU A 12 29.03 14.24 20.93
CA LEU A 12 27.85 13.44 21.23
C LEU A 12 26.53 14.12 20.86
N PHE A 13 26.44 15.43 21.03
CA PHE A 13 25.25 16.19 20.64
C PHE A 13 25.11 16.29 19.11
N GLY A 14 26.21 16.45 18.38
CA GLY A 14 26.23 16.49 16.92
C GLY A 14 25.81 15.16 16.28
N THR A 15 26.23 14.03 16.85
CA THR A 15 25.85 12.69 16.37
C THR A 15 24.39 12.34 16.66
N LEU A 16 23.85 12.76 17.79
CA LEU A 16 22.42 12.57 18.13
C LEU A 16 21.51 13.39 17.23
N ILE A 17 21.86 14.64 16.94
CA ILE A 17 21.07 15.52 16.02
C ILE A 17 21.10 14.94 14.61
N SER A 18 22.23 14.48 14.13
CA SER A 18 22.35 13.88 12.79
C SER A 18 21.55 12.57 12.67
N TYR A 19 21.52 11.73 13.71
CA TYR A 19 20.75 10.50 13.73
C TYR A 19 19.23 10.77 13.78
N GLN A 20 18.80 11.76 14.55
CA GLN A 20 17.39 12.18 14.58
C GLN A 20 16.93 12.77 13.25
N ALA A 21 17.73 13.59 12.60
CA ALA A 21 17.43 14.15 11.29
C ALA A 21 17.32 13.07 10.21
N ALA A 22 18.22 12.10 10.19
CA ALA A 22 18.16 10.98 9.25
C ALA A 22 16.96 10.06 9.51
N ALA A 23 16.58 9.84 10.77
CA ALA A 23 15.40 9.07 11.12
C ALA A 23 14.10 9.77 10.75
N GLU A 24 14.06 11.10 10.83
CA GLU A 24 12.92 11.91 10.40
C GLU A 24 12.80 11.96 8.87
N GLU A 25 13.91 11.97 8.15
CA GLU A 25 13.96 11.93 6.68
C GLU A 25 13.37 10.62 6.10
N LEU A 26 13.45 9.51 6.83
CA LEU A 26 12.88 8.21 6.45
C LEU A 26 11.49 7.93 7.03
N SER A 27 10.89 8.90 7.74
CA SER A 27 9.55 8.74 8.32
C SER A 27 8.46 9.07 7.32
N THR A 28 7.38 8.29 7.33
CA THR A 28 6.19 8.48 6.47
C THR A 28 4.91 8.50 7.29
N ASP A 29 3.86 9.12 6.75
CA ASP A 29 2.54 9.16 7.37
C ASP A 29 1.83 7.80 7.32
N ALA A 30 2.12 7.03 6.27
CA ALA A 30 1.66 5.66 6.10
C ALA A 30 2.60 4.89 5.16
N ASN A 31 2.73 3.58 5.38
CA ASN A 31 3.25 2.63 4.40
C ASN A 31 2.08 1.90 3.75
N ILE A 32 1.89 2.06 2.45
CA ILE A 32 0.76 1.54 1.68
C ILE A 32 1.26 0.54 0.65
N ILE A 33 0.74 -0.69 0.70
CA ILE A 33 0.99 -1.74 -0.29
C ILE A 33 -0.30 -2.03 -1.02
N THR A 34 -0.23 -2.26 -2.33
CA THR A 34 -1.36 -2.71 -3.12
C THR A 34 -1.01 -3.95 -3.92
N GLY A 35 -1.74 -5.04 -3.69
CA GLY A 35 -1.70 -6.26 -4.49
C GLY A 35 -2.84 -6.28 -5.51
N LEU A 36 -2.50 -6.48 -6.79
CA LEU A 36 -3.43 -6.53 -7.91
C LEU A 36 -3.56 -7.98 -8.40
N ASP A 37 -4.77 -8.49 -8.43
CA ASP A 37 -5.10 -9.82 -8.94
C ASP A 37 -4.88 -9.88 -10.46
N VAL A 38 -4.14 -10.91 -10.90
CA VAL A 38 -3.93 -11.25 -12.30
C VAL A 38 -4.22 -12.73 -12.56
N SER A 39 -5.02 -13.36 -11.69
CA SER A 39 -5.52 -14.73 -11.88
C SER A 39 -6.32 -14.86 -13.17
N SER A 40 -6.57 -16.09 -13.61
CA SER A 40 -7.21 -16.36 -14.92
C SER A 40 -8.63 -15.83 -15.07
N SER A 41 -9.29 -15.45 -13.98
CA SER A 41 -10.60 -14.77 -13.98
C SER A 41 -10.51 -13.29 -14.37
N ILE A 42 -9.32 -12.70 -14.27
CA ILE A 42 -9.01 -11.33 -14.72
C ILE A 42 -8.46 -11.42 -16.16
N ASN A 43 -9.16 -10.84 -17.11
CA ASN A 43 -8.67 -10.82 -18.49
C ASN A 43 -7.57 -9.75 -18.70
N ALA A 44 -6.84 -9.84 -19.83
CA ALA A 44 -5.72 -8.94 -20.11
C ALA A 44 -6.12 -7.46 -20.13
N GLN A 45 -7.31 -7.12 -20.59
CA GLN A 45 -7.81 -5.75 -20.59
C GLN A 45 -8.09 -5.25 -19.18
N GLU A 46 -8.67 -6.08 -18.32
CA GLU A 46 -8.90 -5.75 -16.90
C GLU A 46 -7.58 -5.59 -16.16
N THR A 47 -6.58 -6.45 -16.42
CA THR A 47 -5.23 -6.28 -15.88
C THR A 47 -4.63 -4.93 -16.28
N MET A 48 -4.70 -4.56 -17.55
CA MET A 48 -4.23 -3.26 -18.01
C MET A 48 -4.95 -2.11 -17.30
N LEU A 49 -6.29 -2.16 -17.22
CA LEU A 49 -7.08 -1.11 -16.58
C LEU A 49 -6.82 -0.99 -15.08
N GLN A 50 -6.55 -2.10 -14.37
CA GLN A 50 -6.14 -2.07 -12.97
C GLN A 50 -4.81 -1.33 -12.81
N ILE A 51 -3.80 -1.69 -13.60
CA ILE A 51 -2.45 -1.14 -13.49
C ILE A 51 -2.42 0.32 -13.94
N GLU A 52 -3.05 0.65 -15.08
CA GLU A 52 -3.19 2.03 -15.56
C GLU A 52 -4.00 2.89 -14.59
N GLY A 53 -5.09 2.33 -14.04
CA GLY A 53 -5.91 3.00 -13.03
C GLY A 53 -5.12 3.36 -11.79
N MET A 54 -4.25 2.46 -11.32
CA MET A 54 -3.33 2.70 -10.22
C MET A 54 -2.31 3.80 -10.57
N ALA A 55 -1.68 3.70 -11.74
CA ALA A 55 -0.68 4.66 -12.21
C ALA A 55 -1.27 6.09 -12.37
N GLN A 56 -2.52 6.18 -12.82
CA GLN A 56 -3.21 7.48 -12.93
C GLN A 56 -3.63 8.02 -11.54
N ALA A 57 -4.15 7.14 -10.68
CA ALA A 57 -4.62 7.55 -9.37
C ALA A 57 -3.51 8.16 -8.52
N ILE A 58 -2.32 7.53 -8.47
CA ILE A 58 -1.24 7.98 -7.58
C ILE A 58 -0.74 9.41 -7.88
N ARG A 59 -0.85 9.86 -9.11
CA ARG A 59 -0.48 11.22 -9.52
C ARG A 59 -1.63 12.22 -9.52
N SER A 60 -2.81 11.82 -9.03
CA SER A 60 -3.94 12.75 -8.99
C SER A 60 -3.71 13.89 -7.99
N PRO A 61 -4.14 15.13 -8.31
CA PRO A 61 -4.01 16.26 -7.40
C PRO A 61 -4.64 16.03 -6.02
N ALA A 62 -5.74 15.25 -5.97
CA ALA A 62 -6.43 14.96 -4.72
C ALA A 62 -5.58 14.07 -3.80
N ILE A 63 -4.88 13.07 -4.33
CA ILE A 63 -3.97 12.21 -3.56
C ILE A 63 -2.76 13.01 -3.09
N LEU A 64 -2.14 13.81 -3.97
CA LEU A 64 -1.01 14.66 -3.60
C LEU A 64 -1.38 15.65 -2.50
N ALA A 65 -2.55 16.27 -2.59
CA ALA A 65 -3.05 17.17 -1.54
C ALA A 65 -3.24 16.40 -0.22
N ALA A 66 -3.83 15.20 -0.25
CA ALA A 66 -4.02 14.37 0.95
C ALA A 66 -2.67 14.00 1.58
N ILE A 67 -1.65 13.63 0.80
CA ILE A 67 -0.29 13.34 1.28
C ILE A 67 0.32 14.57 1.95
N GLN A 68 0.26 15.73 1.29
CA GLN A 68 0.86 16.96 1.78
C GLN A 68 0.21 17.50 3.07
N HIS A 69 -1.04 17.13 3.35
CA HIS A 69 -1.71 17.44 4.62
C HIS A 69 -1.29 16.53 5.79
N GLY A 70 -0.53 15.46 5.53
CA GLY A 70 0.02 14.58 6.55
C GLY A 70 1.09 15.28 7.39
N ARG A 71 1.45 14.67 8.53
CA ARG A 71 2.48 15.20 9.44
C ARG A 71 3.86 15.27 8.78
N HIS A 72 4.20 14.21 8.01
CA HIS A 72 5.47 14.10 7.30
C HIS A 72 5.34 14.56 5.85
N GLY A 73 4.12 14.75 5.34
CA GLY A 73 3.83 15.13 3.98
C GLY A 73 4.29 14.11 2.95
N ARG A 74 4.38 12.83 3.33
CA ARG A 74 4.87 11.74 2.47
C ARG A 74 4.40 10.38 2.93
N ILE A 75 4.27 9.46 1.97
CA ILE A 75 3.90 8.05 2.19
C ILE A 75 4.98 7.13 1.63
N GLY A 76 5.12 5.93 2.21
CA GLY A 76 5.76 4.79 1.56
C GLY A 76 4.73 4.07 0.70
N PHE A 77 5.10 3.71 -0.52
CA PHE A 77 4.19 3.09 -1.48
C PHE A 77 4.87 1.92 -2.20
N ALA A 78 4.16 0.80 -2.34
CA ALA A 78 4.60 -0.37 -3.08
C ALA A 78 3.43 -1.06 -3.77
N VAL A 79 3.69 -1.71 -4.92
CA VAL A 79 2.68 -2.44 -5.70
C VAL A 79 3.24 -3.77 -6.14
N PHE A 80 2.46 -4.84 -5.99
CA PHE A 80 2.75 -6.15 -6.54
C PHE A 80 1.53 -6.72 -7.28
N ILE A 81 1.76 -7.71 -8.14
CA ILE A 81 0.70 -8.52 -8.74
C ILE A 81 0.70 -9.91 -8.13
N TRP A 82 -0.46 -10.56 -8.14
CA TRP A 82 -0.62 -11.86 -7.51
C TRP A 82 -1.62 -12.78 -8.22
N ALA A 83 -1.36 -14.08 -8.11
CA ALA A 83 -2.28 -15.19 -8.33
C ALA A 83 -1.84 -16.31 -7.37
N ASP A 84 -1.58 -17.53 -7.86
CA ASP A 84 -1.12 -18.67 -7.03
C ASP A 84 0.35 -19.08 -7.25
N GLY A 85 1.08 -18.29 -8.02
CA GLY A 85 2.52 -18.49 -8.27
C GLY A 85 3.41 -17.46 -7.62
N ASP A 86 4.30 -16.85 -8.39
CA ASP A 86 5.16 -15.77 -7.94
C ASP A 86 4.38 -14.47 -7.72
N TYR A 87 4.92 -13.58 -6.89
CA TYR A 87 4.36 -12.28 -6.56
C TYR A 87 5.28 -11.13 -7.05
N PRO A 88 5.36 -10.87 -8.37
CA PRO A 88 6.25 -9.84 -8.89
C PRO A 88 5.86 -8.45 -8.40
N GLU A 89 6.85 -7.69 -7.95
CA GLU A 89 6.67 -6.28 -7.62
C GLU A 89 6.64 -5.43 -8.89
N LEU A 90 5.56 -4.67 -9.09
CA LEU A 90 5.50 -3.63 -10.12
C LEU A 90 6.31 -2.41 -9.70
N VAL A 91 6.21 -2.08 -8.42
CA VAL A 91 6.97 -1.02 -7.77
C VAL A 91 7.44 -1.54 -6.43
N SER A 92 8.74 -1.60 -6.24
CA SER A 92 9.34 -1.73 -4.92
C SER A 92 9.08 -0.46 -4.11
N TRP A 93 9.43 -0.45 -2.83
CA TRP A 93 9.16 0.69 -1.98
C TRP A 93 9.64 2.02 -2.57
N ARG A 94 8.71 2.97 -2.72
CA ARG A 94 8.95 4.37 -3.09
C ARG A 94 8.40 5.30 -2.03
N MET A 95 9.13 6.37 -1.75
CA MET A 95 8.60 7.50 -0.97
C MET A 95 7.91 8.45 -1.95
N ILE A 96 6.69 8.84 -1.63
CA ILE A 96 5.91 9.80 -2.42
C ILE A 96 5.53 10.96 -1.51
N GLY A 97 6.04 12.15 -1.81
CA GLY A 97 5.75 13.40 -1.12
C GLY A 97 5.52 14.57 -2.09
N THR A 98 6.00 14.42 -3.32
CA THR A 98 5.93 15.46 -4.34
C THR A 98 5.22 14.97 -5.61
N ALA A 99 4.85 15.89 -6.48
CA ALA A 99 4.31 15.58 -7.79
C ALA A 99 5.34 14.83 -8.68
N GLU A 100 6.62 15.12 -8.51
CA GLU A 100 7.71 14.43 -9.20
C GLU A 100 7.82 12.97 -8.77
N ASP A 101 7.75 12.69 -7.46
CA ASP A 101 7.77 11.32 -6.93
C ASP A 101 6.58 10.51 -7.47
N ALA A 102 5.39 11.11 -7.48
CA ALA A 102 4.17 10.50 -7.97
C ALA A 102 4.24 10.20 -9.48
N GLU A 103 4.75 11.13 -10.27
CA GLU A 103 4.94 10.95 -11.71
C GLU A 103 5.98 9.86 -12.02
N ALA A 104 7.13 9.86 -11.32
CA ALA A 104 8.15 8.82 -11.46
C ALA A 104 7.60 7.43 -11.08
N THR A 105 6.82 7.34 -10.01
CA THR A 105 6.16 6.09 -9.59
C THR A 105 5.14 5.62 -10.61
N SER A 106 4.33 6.52 -11.17
CA SER A 106 3.37 6.23 -12.23
C SER A 106 4.06 5.69 -13.49
N GLN A 107 5.17 6.30 -13.89
CA GLN A 107 5.97 5.85 -15.04
C GLN A 107 6.57 4.46 -14.80
N GLU A 108 7.07 4.19 -13.60
CA GLU A 108 7.59 2.87 -13.23
C GLU A 108 6.51 1.79 -13.32
N ILE A 109 5.30 2.05 -12.79
CA ILE A 109 4.14 1.15 -12.89
C ILE A 109 3.85 0.82 -14.37
N THR A 110 3.77 1.85 -15.21
CA THR A 110 3.45 1.70 -16.63
C THR A 110 4.54 0.93 -17.40
N ALA A 111 5.81 1.21 -17.12
CA ALA A 111 6.93 0.52 -17.75
C ALA A 111 6.98 -0.97 -17.37
N ARG A 112 6.67 -1.30 -16.12
CA ARG A 112 6.58 -2.68 -15.64
C ARG A 112 5.41 -3.44 -16.28
N LEU A 113 4.25 -2.77 -16.45
CA LEU A 113 3.12 -3.36 -17.18
C LEU A 113 3.53 -3.79 -18.58
N GLN A 114 4.23 -2.94 -19.33
CA GLN A 114 4.70 -3.29 -20.66
C GLN A 114 5.62 -4.51 -20.64
N SER A 115 6.54 -4.57 -19.68
CA SER A 115 7.43 -5.72 -19.50
C SER A 115 6.67 -7.01 -19.17
N LEU A 116 5.57 -6.94 -18.39
CA LEU A 116 4.74 -8.10 -18.08
C LEU A 116 3.97 -8.61 -19.30
N ILE A 117 3.43 -7.72 -20.11
CA ILE A 117 2.74 -8.08 -21.37
C ILE A 117 3.73 -8.78 -22.32
N ASP A 118 4.95 -8.24 -22.45
CA ASP A 118 5.96 -8.76 -23.36
C ASP A 118 6.55 -10.11 -22.90
N SER A 119 6.60 -10.36 -21.59
CA SER A 119 7.24 -11.55 -21.00
C SER A 119 6.36 -12.78 -20.87
N SER A 120 5.07 -12.74 -21.29
CA SER A 120 4.09 -13.83 -21.11
C SER A 120 4.24 -14.51 -19.73
N SER A 121 3.73 -13.87 -18.69
CA SER A 121 3.97 -14.14 -17.28
C SER A 121 3.36 -15.46 -16.78
N ARG A 122 3.94 -16.59 -17.17
CA ARG A 122 3.52 -17.92 -16.70
C ARG A 122 3.90 -18.20 -15.25
N SER A 123 4.76 -17.38 -14.61
CA SER A 123 5.22 -17.61 -13.26
C SER A 123 4.23 -17.15 -12.18
N VAL A 124 3.35 -16.18 -12.49
CA VAL A 124 2.40 -15.62 -11.51
C VAL A 124 1.28 -16.60 -11.14
N GLY A 125 0.98 -17.57 -12.01
CA GLY A 125 -0.07 -18.57 -11.78
C GLY A 125 -1.41 -18.19 -12.41
N THR A 126 -2.46 -18.93 -12.05
CA THR A 126 -3.78 -18.83 -12.66
C THR A 126 -4.94 -18.86 -11.66
N LEU A 127 -4.71 -19.37 -10.45
CA LEU A 127 -5.70 -19.48 -9.39
C LEU A 127 -5.66 -18.23 -8.48
N THR A 128 -6.68 -18.12 -7.64
CA THR A 128 -6.83 -17.00 -6.70
C THR A 128 -6.32 -17.42 -5.32
N ASN A 129 -5.10 -16.96 -4.95
CA ASN A 129 -4.47 -17.23 -3.66
C ASN A 129 -4.46 -15.97 -2.78
N LEU A 130 -5.57 -15.69 -2.12
CA LEU A 130 -5.70 -14.53 -1.22
C LEU A 130 -4.83 -14.66 0.02
N SER A 131 -4.69 -15.88 0.58
CA SER A 131 -3.80 -16.14 1.71
C SER A 131 -2.36 -15.78 1.36
N GLY A 132 -1.86 -16.29 0.23
CA GLY A 132 -0.51 -15.98 -0.25
C GLY A 132 -0.29 -14.50 -0.56
N ALA A 133 -1.27 -13.82 -1.14
CA ALA A 133 -1.19 -12.37 -1.39
C ALA A 133 -1.07 -11.55 -0.09
N ILE A 134 -1.81 -11.91 0.96
CA ILE A 134 -1.75 -11.26 2.27
C ILE A 134 -0.42 -11.57 2.97
N ASP A 135 0.06 -12.81 2.92
CA ASP A 135 1.35 -13.22 3.49
C ASP A 135 2.51 -12.48 2.78
N HIS A 136 2.47 -12.38 1.45
CA HIS A 136 3.47 -11.62 0.69
C HIS A 136 3.47 -10.12 1.07
N ALA A 137 2.30 -9.50 1.17
CA ALA A 137 2.19 -8.11 1.64
C ALA A 137 2.73 -7.94 3.07
N THR A 138 2.54 -8.95 3.94
CA THR A 138 3.10 -8.96 5.29
C THR A 138 4.63 -8.96 5.26
N ASP A 139 5.24 -9.74 4.39
CA ASP A 139 6.69 -9.79 4.23
C ASP A 139 7.24 -8.50 3.62
N MET A 140 6.57 -7.90 2.65
CA MET A 140 6.92 -6.58 2.14
C MET A 140 6.88 -5.50 3.24
N LEU A 141 5.85 -5.49 4.10
CA LEU A 141 5.78 -4.55 5.23
C LEU A 141 6.94 -4.72 6.22
N ARG A 142 7.38 -5.96 6.47
CA ARG A 142 8.54 -6.24 7.33
C ARG A 142 9.85 -5.68 6.76
N GLN A 143 9.94 -5.56 5.45
CA GLN A 143 11.09 -5.06 4.70
C GLN A 143 10.97 -3.58 4.33
N ALA A 144 9.89 -2.91 4.74
CA ALA A 144 9.67 -1.51 4.43
C ALA A 144 10.83 -0.64 4.93
N PRO A 145 11.47 0.17 4.05
CA PRO A 145 12.61 1.00 4.43
C PRO A 145 12.20 2.26 5.19
N TYR A 146 10.90 2.55 5.26
CA TYR A 146 10.37 3.77 5.86
C TYR A 146 9.71 3.50 7.20
N ALA A 147 10.07 4.29 8.22
CA ALA A 147 9.45 4.24 9.52
C ALA A 147 8.04 4.85 9.45
N SER A 148 7.03 4.08 9.82
CA SER A 148 5.64 4.54 9.88
C SER A 148 4.89 3.87 11.02
N ASN A 149 4.02 4.63 11.68
CA ASN A 149 3.10 4.09 12.68
C ASN A 149 1.82 3.52 12.06
N ARG A 150 1.73 3.53 10.73
CA ARG A 150 0.56 3.10 10.00
C ARG A 150 0.96 2.27 8.79
N ALA A 151 0.37 1.08 8.71
CA ALA A 151 0.52 0.18 7.58
C ALA A 151 -0.86 -0.12 6.99
N VAL A 152 -0.98 -0.01 5.68
CA VAL A 152 -2.21 -0.31 4.92
C VAL A 152 -1.88 -1.27 3.81
N VAL A 153 -2.62 -2.37 3.74
CA VAL A 153 -2.55 -3.34 2.66
C VAL A 153 -3.87 -3.30 1.87
N ASN A 154 -3.76 -3.22 0.59
CA ASN A 154 -4.86 -3.21 -0.36
C ASN A 154 -4.86 -4.49 -1.17
N ILE A 155 -5.93 -5.26 -1.09
CA ILE A 155 -6.13 -6.46 -1.91
C ILE A 155 -7.20 -6.14 -2.95
N VAL A 156 -6.79 -6.16 -4.21
CA VAL A 156 -7.67 -5.93 -5.37
C VAL A 156 -7.84 -7.24 -6.10
N GLY A 157 -9.07 -7.68 -6.33
CA GLY A 157 -9.36 -8.95 -7.03
C GLY A 157 -10.84 -9.08 -7.37
N ASN A 158 -11.22 -10.18 -8.02
CA ASN A 158 -12.60 -10.44 -8.47
C ASN A 158 -13.17 -11.76 -7.99
N GLY A 159 -12.44 -12.51 -7.13
CA GLY A 159 -12.84 -13.86 -6.70
C GLY A 159 -12.59 -14.14 -5.23
N GLU A 160 -13.12 -15.29 -4.79
CA GLU A 160 -12.82 -15.91 -3.51
C GLU A 160 -11.53 -16.73 -3.62
N ASP A 161 -10.90 -17.05 -2.48
CA ASP A 161 -9.75 -17.97 -2.46
C ASP A 161 -10.13 -19.35 -3.00
N ASN A 162 -9.31 -19.89 -3.91
CA ASN A 162 -9.54 -21.21 -4.49
C ASN A 162 -8.29 -22.11 -4.52
N VAL A 163 -7.23 -21.73 -3.81
CA VAL A 163 -5.99 -22.50 -3.69
C VAL A 163 -6.02 -23.44 -2.48
N GLY A 164 -6.88 -23.15 -1.49
CA GLY A 164 -7.18 -24.07 -0.40
C GLY A 164 -6.62 -23.72 0.96
N GLU A 165 -5.95 -22.58 1.13
CA GLU A 165 -5.63 -22.04 2.44
C GLU A 165 -6.65 -20.96 2.83
N ASP A 166 -7.15 -21.03 4.08
CA ASP A 166 -8.07 -20.02 4.60
C ASP A 166 -7.32 -18.69 4.78
N PRO A 167 -7.71 -17.59 4.09
CA PRO A 167 -7.06 -16.30 4.21
C PRO A 167 -7.18 -15.69 5.61
N GLN A 168 -8.06 -16.20 6.47
CA GLN A 168 -8.22 -15.69 7.83
C GLN A 168 -6.95 -15.80 8.68
N ARG A 169 -6.10 -16.82 8.47
CA ARG A 169 -4.82 -16.95 9.18
C ARG A 169 -3.87 -15.81 8.78
N ALA A 170 -3.61 -15.65 7.49
CA ALA A 170 -2.75 -14.59 6.97
C ALA A 170 -3.28 -13.19 7.37
N ARG A 171 -4.61 -13.01 7.28
CA ARG A 171 -5.31 -11.82 7.76
C ARG A 171 -5.06 -11.56 9.25
N ALA A 172 -5.23 -12.56 10.11
CA ALA A 172 -5.04 -12.41 11.55
C ALA A 172 -3.59 -12.02 11.90
N ASP A 173 -2.61 -12.63 11.23
CA ASP A 173 -1.19 -12.35 11.43
C ASP A 173 -0.83 -10.91 11.03
N LEU A 174 -1.40 -10.41 9.94
CA LEU A 174 -1.20 -9.03 9.49
C LEU A 174 -1.88 -8.02 10.42
N LEU A 175 -3.10 -8.30 10.86
CA LEU A 175 -3.84 -7.46 11.82
C LEU A 175 -3.17 -7.40 13.19
N ALA A 176 -2.56 -8.49 13.65
CA ALA A 176 -1.80 -8.53 14.90
C ALA A 176 -0.58 -7.59 14.89
N ARG A 177 -0.11 -7.19 13.71
CA ARG A 177 0.96 -6.20 13.51
C ARG A 177 0.44 -4.76 13.48
N GLY A 178 -0.86 -4.55 13.67
CA GLY A 178 -1.50 -3.22 13.66
C GLY A 178 -1.79 -2.67 12.27
N ALA A 179 -1.64 -3.48 11.22
CA ALA A 179 -1.98 -3.06 9.85
C ALA A 179 -3.50 -3.04 9.63
N THR A 180 -3.92 -2.29 8.62
CA THR A 180 -5.29 -2.31 8.07
C THR A 180 -5.28 -2.99 6.72
N ILE A 181 -6.22 -3.90 6.48
CA ILE A 181 -6.43 -4.53 5.17
C ILE A 181 -7.72 -3.98 4.57
N ASN A 182 -7.62 -3.34 3.42
CA ASN A 182 -8.74 -2.88 2.62
C ASN A 182 -8.88 -3.71 1.35
N GLY A 183 -10.07 -3.66 0.72
CA GLY A 183 -10.35 -4.40 -0.50
C GLY A 183 -10.89 -3.53 -1.63
N VAL A 184 -10.67 -3.98 -2.87
CA VAL A 184 -11.42 -3.55 -4.05
C VAL A 184 -11.87 -4.80 -4.78
N VAL A 185 -13.18 -4.91 -5.04
CA VAL A 185 -13.75 -6.03 -5.80
C VAL A 185 -14.04 -5.57 -7.23
N VAL A 186 -13.26 -6.08 -8.18
CA VAL A 186 -13.44 -5.83 -9.61
C VAL A 186 -14.68 -6.59 -10.09
N GLY A 187 -15.53 -5.94 -10.89
CA GLY A 187 -16.82 -6.48 -11.32
C GLY A 187 -17.95 -6.28 -10.31
N GLY A 188 -17.64 -5.89 -9.06
CA GLY A 188 -18.65 -5.51 -8.05
C GLY A 188 -19.58 -6.64 -7.61
N ASP A 189 -19.23 -7.92 -7.81
CA ASP A 189 -20.08 -9.06 -7.44
C ASP A 189 -20.43 -9.02 -5.95
N PRO A 190 -21.74 -9.02 -5.59
CA PRO A 190 -22.18 -8.95 -4.20
C PRO A 190 -21.70 -10.12 -3.32
N ALA A 191 -21.55 -11.33 -3.88
CA ALA A 191 -21.06 -12.48 -3.15
C ALA A 191 -19.57 -12.31 -2.80
N VAL A 192 -18.75 -11.88 -3.77
CA VAL A 192 -17.32 -11.58 -3.57
C VAL A 192 -17.15 -10.39 -2.61
N LEU A 193 -17.97 -9.34 -2.73
CA LEU A 193 -17.95 -8.22 -1.77
C LEU A 193 -18.25 -8.69 -0.35
N ASN A 194 -19.22 -9.61 -0.19
CA ASN A 194 -19.53 -10.20 1.10
C ASN A 194 -18.39 -11.07 1.63
N TYR A 195 -17.77 -11.87 0.77
CA TYR A 195 -16.60 -12.66 1.11
C TYR A 195 -15.44 -11.76 1.59
N TYR A 196 -15.12 -10.70 0.85
CA TYR A 196 -14.07 -9.76 1.25
C TYR A 196 -14.35 -9.10 2.61
N ARG A 197 -15.61 -8.73 2.89
CA ARG A 197 -15.99 -8.15 4.20
C ARG A 197 -15.72 -9.08 5.36
N HIS A 198 -15.90 -10.39 5.19
CA HIS A 198 -15.80 -11.34 6.28
C HIS A 198 -14.45 -12.05 6.35
N GLN A 199 -13.81 -12.30 5.21
CA GLN A 199 -12.63 -13.13 5.12
C GLN A 199 -11.33 -12.34 4.88
N VAL A 200 -11.39 -11.18 4.18
CA VAL A 200 -10.19 -10.49 3.69
C VAL A 200 -9.91 -9.22 4.46
N ILE A 201 -10.85 -8.26 4.48
CA ILE A 201 -10.59 -6.96 5.10
C ILE A 201 -10.57 -7.02 6.62
N GLY A 202 -9.85 -6.09 7.25
CA GLY A 202 -9.81 -5.99 8.69
C GLY A 202 -8.89 -4.88 9.19
N GLY A 203 -8.95 -4.65 10.50
CA GLY A 203 -8.22 -3.56 11.13
C GLY A 203 -9.06 -2.30 11.29
N ARG A 204 -8.39 -1.23 11.76
CA ARG A 204 -9.07 0.01 12.09
C ARG A 204 -9.57 0.71 10.82
N THR A 205 -10.86 0.98 10.75
CA THR A 205 -11.50 1.66 9.62
C THR A 205 -11.38 0.91 8.27
N ALA A 206 -11.23 -0.43 8.31
CA ALA A 206 -11.16 -1.24 7.10
C ALA A 206 -12.45 -1.13 6.27
N PHE A 207 -12.30 -1.09 4.96
CA PHE A 207 -13.41 -1.02 4.02
C PHE A 207 -13.12 -1.79 2.73
N VAL A 208 -14.19 -2.16 2.02
CA VAL A 208 -14.12 -2.73 0.67
C VAL A 208 -14.97 -1.89 -0.26
N LEU A 209 -14.44 -1.56 -1.44
CA LEU A 209 -15.14 -0.82 -2.49
C LEU A 209 -15.42 -1.74 -3.69
N PRO A 210 -16.61 -1.65 -4.30
CA PRO A 210 -16.84 -2.24 -5.61
C PRO A 210 -16.20 -1.37 -6.70
N ALA A 211 -15.69 -2.03 -7.72
CA ALA A 211 -15.37 -1.43 -9.01
C ALA A 211 -16.21 -2.14 -10.07
N ASP A 212 -17.47 -1.74 -10.22
CA ASP A 212 -18.46 -2.42 -11.06
C ASP A 212 -18.01 -2.57 -12.52
N LYS A 213 -17.16 -1.66 -12.97
CA LYS A 213 -16.52 -1.70 -14.27
C LYS A 213 -15.03 -1.36 -14.12
N ALA A 214 -14.21 -2.02 -14.91
CA ALA A 214 -12.78 -1.78 -14.90
C ALA A 214 -12.41 -0.32 -15.22
N GLU A 215 -13.21 0.37 -16.06
CA GLU A 215 -13.03 1.79 -16.39
C GLU A 215 -13.23 2.73 -15.20
N THR A 216 -13.89 2.27 -14.13
CA THR A 216 -14.07 3.06 -12.90
C THR A 216 -12.91 2.93 -11.92
N LEU A 217 -11.94 2.05 -12.18
CA LEU A 217 -10.84 1.77 -11.26
C LEU A 217 -10.01 3.00 -10.91
N VAL A 218 -9.78 3.93 -11.85
CA VAL A 218 -9.09 5.20 -11.57
C VAL A 218 -9.77 5.96 -10.44
N GLN A 219 -11.10 6.12 -10.52
CA GLN A 219 -11.91 6.82 -9.51
C GLN A 219 -11.94 6.06 -8.19
N VAL A 220 -12.07 4.73 -8.25
CA VAL A 220 -12.09 3.86 -7.06
C VAL A 220 -10.74 3.93 -6.33
N PHE A 221 -9.62 3.84 -7.03
CA PHE A 221 -8.30 3.99 -6.43
C PHE A 221 -8.06 5.39 -5.88
N ALA A 222 -8.46 6.44 -6.61
CA ALA A 222 -8.33 7.81 -6.13
C ALA A 222 -9.14 8.04 -4.84
N LEU A 223 -10.42 7.64 -4.81
CA LEU A 223 -11.26 7.72 -3.62
C LEU A 223 -10.67 6.93 -2.46
N LYS A 224 -10.22 5.71 -2.74
CA LYS A 224 -9.65 4.80 -1.76
C LYS A 224 -8.40 5.38 -1.12
N PHE A 225 -7.40 5.81 -1.90
CA PHE A 225 -6.15 6.36 -1.38
C PHE A 225 -6.36 7.67 -0.62
N VAL A 226 -7.22 8.57 -1.13
CA VAL A 226 -7.59 9.80 -0.39
C VAL A 226 -8.20 9.43 0.96
N SER A 227 -9.13 8.46 1.01
CA SER A 227 -9.75 8.03 2.26
C SER A 227 -8.71 7.43 3.22
N GLU A 228 -7.80 6.60 2.73
CA GLU A 228 -6.73 6.00 3.53
C GLU A 228 -5.77 7.04 4.10
N ILE A 229 -5.35 7.98 3.28
CA ILE A 229 -4.39 9.02 3.68
C ILE A 229 -5.06 10.01 4.64
N ALA A 230 -6.28 10.48 4.31
CA ALA A 230 -7.00 11.52 5.05
C ALA A 230 -7.55 11.06 6.41
N MET A 231 -7.86 9.79 6.61
CA MET A 231 -8.39 9.26 7.89
C MET A 231 -7.43 9.46 9.08
N HIS A 232 -6.30 10.12 8.89
CA HIS A 232 -5.30 10.42 9.91
C HIS A 232 -5.28 11.87 10.39
N VAL A 233 -6.08 12.74 9.82
CA VAL A 233 -6.19 14.15 10.26
C VAL A 233 -7.28 14.26 11.35
N GLN A 234 -7.25 13.41 12.39
CA GLN A 234 -7.90 13.76 13.64
C GLN A 234 -6.89 14.58 14.46
N PRO A 235 -7.18 15.86 14.75
CA PRO A 235 -6.38 16.61 15.71
C PRO A 235 -6.40 15.85 17.02
N ALA A 236 -5.22 15.69 17.64
CA ALA A 236 -5.11 15.23 19.01
C ALA A 236 -6.02 16.13 19.83
N VAL A 237 -7.11 15.59 20.36
CA VAL A 237 -7.93 16.25 21.35
C VAL A 237 -7.00 16.45 22.55
N ARG A 238 -6.52 17.68 22.76
CA ARG A 238 -5.79 18.04 23.98
C ARG A 238 -6.78 17.89 25.13
N PRO A 239 -6.48 17.10 26.18
CA PRO A 239 -7.37 16.92 27.32
C PRO A 239 -7.25 18.07 28.34
N ASP A 240 -6.84 19.25 27.95
CA ASP A 240 -6.64 20.35 28.88
C ASP A 240 -7.55 21.51 28.56
N ARG A 241 -8.83 21.36 28.98
CA ARG A 241 -9.73 22.42 29.43
C ARG A 241 -10.99 21.79 30.03
N LEU A 242 -10.86 21.38 31.27
CA LEU A 242 -11.95 21.42 32.25
C LEU A 242 -11.39 22.10 33.50
#